data_db9a3023f95e05b1b327d05b83fb50e1
#
_entry.id   db9a3023f95e05b1b327d05b83fb50e1
#
_cell.length_a   1.000
_cell.length_b   1.000
_cell.length_c   1.000
_cell.angle_alpha   90.00
_cell.angle_beta   90.00
_cell.angle_gamma   90.00
#
_symmetry.space_group_name_H-M   'P 1'
#
loop_
_entity.id
_entity.type
_entity.pdbx_description
1 polymer ?
#
loop_
_entity_poly.entity_id
_entity_poly.type
_entity_poly.pdbx_seq_one_letter_code
_entity_poly.pdbx_strand_id
1 'polypeptide(L)'
;MKKKMTPYLLLVPQLLVGALFIIGLGTGIIQSLGVIPAFGLTEPTLDYYKEVLTRPDTLQSLKHSLYIAFVSAFFAVIIGTLFCALLVWKNKTKGGIMRIVQIPIIVPHVVVALFVVNILSQNGILARVCAQLGLIVEQQQFPMLLYSEHGFGVIIAYLWKEIPFIVYFVIALMANINGSLGEAAVNLGASNFQAFWKVTLPLCMNTILSGFLIVFVFALGAYELPFILGATKPKALPILAYIEYSKPDLQARPYAMAINGIVIIISLLAAVVYYILIRRSSKKLAG
;
A
#
# COMPACT_ATOMS: atom_id res chain seq x y z
N MET A 1 16.82 -21.67 -36.78
CA MET A 1 17.37 -21.38 -35.43
C MET A 1 17.02 -19.98 -34.89
N LYS A 2 17.01 -18.90 -35.70
CA LYS A 2 16.75 -17.52 -35.21
C LYS A 2 15.38 -17.31 -34.51
N LYS A 3 14.29 -17.93 -34.97
CA LYS A 3 12.96 -17.78 -34.34
C LYS A 3 12.82 -18.37 -32.92
N LYS A 4 13.65 -19.34 -32.55
CA LYS A 4 13.62 -19.96 -31.18
C LYS A 4 14.30 -19.11 -30.11
N MET A 5 15.23 -18.21 -30.49
CA MET A 5 15.99 -17.37 -29.55
C MET A 5 15.31 -16.02 -29.25
N THR A 6 14.44 -15.55 -30.14
CA THR A 6 13.78 -14.23 -29.98
C THR A 6 13.06 -14.02 -28.65
N PRO A 7 12.26 -14.99 -28.11
CA PRO A 7 11.62 -14.81 -26.82
C PRO A 7 12.61 -14.64 -25.66
N TYR A 8 13.73 -15.37 -25.68
CA TYR A 8 14.78 -15.26 -24.65
C TYR A 8 15.50 -13.92 -24.71
N LEU A 9 15.79 -13.40 -25.91
CA LEU A 9 16.39 -12.08 -26.10
C LEU A 9 15.47 -10.96 -25.61
N LEU A 10 14.16 -11.09 -25.79
CA LEU A 10 13.18 -10.11 -25.28
C LEU A 10 13.05 -10.12 -23.76
N LEU A 11 13.40 -11.24 -23.10
CA LEU A 11 13.43 -11.35 -21.64
C LEU A 11 14.69 -10.74 -21.00
N VAL A 12 15.80 -10.58 -21.75
CA VAL A 12 17.07 -10.10 -21.22
C VAL A 12 16.94 -8.77 -20.45
N PRO A 13 16.29 -7.71 -20.95
CA PRO A 13 16.15 -6.46 -20.20
C PRO A 13 15.43 -6.66 -18.86
N GLN A 14 14.37 -7.47 -18.84
CA GLN A 14 13.61 -7.78 -17.64
C GLN A 14 14.44 -8.57 -16.63
N LEU A 15 15.25 -9.56 -17.10
CA LEU A 15 16.12 -10.35 -16.26
C LEU A 15 17.26 -9.50 -15.67
N LEU A 16 17.83 -8.57 -16.44
CA LEU A 16 18.86 -7.64 -15.94
C LEU A 16 18.33 -6.75 -14.81
N VAL A 17 17.17 -6.13 -15.01
CA VAL A 17 16.53 -5.31 -13.98
C VAL A 17 16.18 -6.16 -12.75
N GLY A 18 15.65 -7.37 -12.95
CA GLY A 18 15.35 -8.30 -11.86
C GLY A 18 16.60 -8.71 -11.09
N ALA A 19 17.70 -8.98 -11.78
CA ALA A 19 18.99 -9.33 -11.14
C ALA A 19 19.52 -8.17 -10.30
N LEU A 20 19.48 -6.93 -10.80
CA LEU A 20 19.87 -5.75 -10.03
C LEU A 20 19.05 -5.60 -8.74
N PHE A 21 17.75 -5.84 -8.83
CA PHE A 21 16.85 -5.81 -7.67
C PHE A 21 17.20 -6.88 -6.64
N ILE A 22 17.45 -8.12 -7.08
CA ILE A 22 17.82 -9.24 -6.20
C ILE A 22 19.17 -8.98 -5.53
N ILE A 23 20.15 -8.46 -6.26
CA ILE A 23 21.46 -8.09 -5.72
C ILE A 23 21.32 -6.98 -4.68
N GLY A 24 20.54 -5.93 -4.99
CA GLY A 24 20.29 -4.83 -4.06
C GLY A 24 19.60 -5.30 -2.77
N LEU A 25 18.58 -6.15 -2.89
CA LEU A 25 17.89 -6.74 -1.75
C LEU A 25 18.82 -7.63 -0.92
N GLY A 26 19.59 -8.50 -1.58
CA GLY A 26 20.58 -9.36 -0.93
C GLY A 26 21.65 -8.56 -0.18
N THR A 27 22.16 -7.50 -0.81
CA THR A 27 23.11 -6.58 -0.18
C THR A 27 22.49 -5.90 1.06
N GLY A 28 21.25 -5.43 0.96
CA GLY A 28 20.54 -4.85 2.10
C GLY A 28 20.37 -5.83 3.27
N ILE A 29 20.04 -7.09 2.98
CA ILE A 29 19.93 -8.15 4.00
C ILE A 29 21.30 -8.43 4.64
N ILE A 30 22.37 -8.56 3.86
CA ILE A 30 23.71 -8.78 4.36
C ILE A 30 24.16 -7.61 5.25
N GLN A 31 23.93 -6.39 4.83
CA GLN A 31 24.24 -5.19 5.62
C GLN A 31 23.39 -5.09 6.89
N SER A 32 22.15 -5.57 6.88
CA SER A 32 21.31 -5.59 8.08
C SER A 32 21.82 -6.54 9.17
N LEU A 33 22.60 -7.53 8.77
CA LEU A 33 23.32 -8.43 9.68
C LEU A 33 24.69 -7.88 10.12
N GLY A 34 25.01 -6.63 9.76
CA GLY A 34 26.24 -5.98 10.17
C GLY A 34 27.44 -6.25 9.25
N VAL A 35 27.26 -6.90 8.09
CA VAL A 35 28.39 -7.20 7.20
C VAL A 35 28.57 -6.09 6.17
N ILE A 36 29.51 -5.19 6.43
CA ILE A 36 29.91 -4.08 5.53
C ILE A 36 31.44 -3.99 5.56
N PRO A 37 32.16 -4.79 4.76
CA PRO A 37 33.65 -4.87 4.80
C PRO A 37 34.34 -3.51 4.59
N ALA A 38 33.73 -2.63 3.78
CA ALA A 38 34.26 -1.28 3.55
C ALA A 38 34.35 -0.42 4.82
N PHE A 39 33.61 -0.76 5.89
CA PHE A 39 33.60 -0.05 7.17
C PHE A 39 34.23 -0.88 8.30
N GLY A 40 34.93 -1.98 7.96
CA GLY A 40 35.55 -2.88 8.92
C GLY A 40 34.55 -3.81 9.64
N LEU A 41 33.31 -3.87 9.20
CA LEU A 41 32.27 -4.73 9.74
C LEU A 41 32.23 -6.03 8.92
N THR A 42 32.75 -7.12 9.45
CA THR A 42 32.92 -8.36 8.71
C THR A 42 32.17 -9.56 9.29
N GLU A 43 31.76 -9.47 10.55
CA GLU A 43 31.10 -10.58 11.25
C GLU A 43 29.58 -10.40 11.26
N PRO A 44 28.80 -11.40 10.81
CA PRO A 44 27.36 -11.34 10.85
C PRO A 44 26.84 -11.43 12.29
N THR A 45 25.93 -10.52 12.67
CA THR A 45 25.29 -10.51 13.98
C THR A 45 23.80 -10.10 13.88
N LEU A 46 22.99 -10.55 14.82
CA LEU A 46 21.61 -10.12 14.98
C LEU A 46 21.45 -8.98 16.01
N ASP A 47 22.55 -8.47 16.55
CA ASP A 47 22.50 -7.48 17.63
C ASP A 47 21.88 -6.15 17.17
N TYR A 48 22.10 -5.77 15.91
CA TYR A 48 21.43 -4.60 15.31
C TYR A 48 19.90 -4.73 15.33
N TYR A 49 19.37 -5.91 15.05
CA TYR A 49 17.92 -6.17 15.15
C TYR A 49 17.43 -6.14 16.59
N LYS A 50 18.16 -6.75 17.52
CA LYS A 50 17.80 -6.74 18.96
C LYS A 50 17.79 -5.31 19.48
N GLU A 51 18.84 -4.54 19.19
CA GLU A 51 18.96 -3.17 19.66
C GLU A 51 17.87 -2.27 19.06
N VAL A 52 17.62 -2.35 17.74
CA VAL A 52 16.57 -1.60 17.08
C VAL A 52 15.20 -1.92 17.66
N LEU A 53 14.89 -3.19 17.93
CA LEU A 53 13.62 -3.62 18.49
C LEU A 53 13.46 -3.26 19.98
N THR A 54 14.54 -2.97 20.70
CA THR A 54 14.45 -2.49 22.10
C THR A 54 14.26 -0.98 22.21
N ARG A 55 14.51 -0.21 21.13
CA ARG A 55 14.33 1.24 21.12
C ARG A 55 12.84 1.62 21.15
N PRO A 56 12.38 2.43 22.13
CA PRO A 56 10.97 2.83 22.21
C PRO A 56 10.46 3.58 20.98
N ASP A 57 11.29 4.40 20.34
CA ASP A 57 10.95 5.14 19.12
C ASP A 57 10.73 4.21 17.93
N THR A 58 11.52 3.15 17.80
CA THR A 58 11.34 2.14 16.75
C THR A 58 10.03 1.36 16.94
N LEU A 59 9.70 0.97 18.17
CA LEU A 59 8.45 0.26 18.45
C LEU A 59 7.23 1.15 18.20
N GLN A 60 7.30 2.43 18.56
CA GLN A 60 6.24 3.40 18.23
C GLN A 60 6.11 3.59 16.72
N SER A 61 7.22 3.74 16.00
CA SER A 61 7.25 3.86 14.54
C SER A 61 6.69 2.61 13.85
N LEU A 62 7.01 1.42 14.37
CA LEU A 62 6.48 0.16 13.86
C LEU A 62 4.96 0.08 14.01
N LYS A 63 4.44 0.35 15.21
CA LYS A 63 2.99 0.37 15.47
C LYS A 63 2.28 1.39 14.60
N HIS A 64 2.84 2.58 14.46
CA HIS A 64 2.29 3.66 13.65
C HIS A 64 2.25 3.30 12.16
N SER A 65 3.35 2.74 11.62
CA SER A 65 3.40 2.30 10.21
C SER A 65 2.42 1.17 9.93
N LEU A 66 2.32 0.18 10.82
CA LEU A 66 1.35 -0.90 10.71
C LEU A 66 -0.09 -0.39 10.75
N TYR A 67 -0.38 0.54 11.66
CA TYR A 67 -1.69 1.17 11.78
C TYR A 67 -2.08 1.91 10.49
N ILE A 68 -1.22 2.79 9.98
CA ILE A 68 -1.51 3.55 8.76
C ILE A 68 -1.68 2.59 7.57
N ALA A 69 -0.76 1.65 7.37
CA ALA A 69 -0.80 0.71 6.26
C ALA A 69 -2.05 -0.19 6.30
N PHE A 70 -2.41 -0.68 7.49
CA PHE A 70 -3.58 -1.53 7.64
C PHE A 70 -4.88 -0.75 7.43
N VAL A 71 -5.01 0.42 8.04
CA VAL A 71 -6.23 1.24 7.96
C VAL A 71 -6.44 1.73 6.53
N SER A 72 -5.40 2.26 5.86
CA SER A 72 -5.54 2.71 4.47
C SER A 72 -5.90 1.55 3.55
N ALA A 73 -5.19 0.42 3.61
CA ALA A 73 -5.46 -0.75 2.78
C ALA A 73 -6.86 -1.34 3.03
N PHE A 74 -7.29 -1.42 4.29
CA PHE A 74 -8.60 -1.93 4.66
C PHE A 74 -9.73 -1.10 4.06
N PHE A 75 -9.70 0.22 4.26
CA PHE A 75 -10.71 1.10 3.70
C PHE A 75 -10.62 1.22 2.19
N ALA A 76 -9.42 1.24 1.60
CA ALA A 76 -9.24 1.24 0.16
C ALA A 76 -9.89 0.02 -0.50
N VAL A 77 -9.71 -1.16 0.08
CA VAL A 77 -10.31 -2.41 -0.45
C VAL A 77 -11.82 -2.41 -0.32
N ILE A 78 -12.37 -2.00 0.83
CA ILE A 78 -13.82 -1.94 1.02
C ILE A 78 -14.44 -0.95 0.03
N ILE A 79 -13.97 0.30 0.03
CA ILE A 79 -14.53 1.36 -0.81
C ILE A 79 -14.31 1.04 -2.28
N GLY A 80 -13.11 0.58 -2.67
CA GLY A 80 -12.77 0.20 -4.04
C GLY A 80 -13.63 -0.95 -4.55
N THR A 81 -13.85 -1.99 -3.74
CA THR A 81 -14.72 -3.13 -4.09
C THR A 81 -16.18 -2.71 -4.23
N LEU A 82 -16.70 -1.88 -3.32
CA LEU A 82 -18.06 -1.33 -3.42
C LEU A 82 -18.20 -0.45 -4.67
N PHE A 83 -17.20 0.33 -4.98
CA PHE A 83 -17.20 1.15 -6.20
C PHE A 83 -17.17 0.29 -7.46
N CYS A 84 -16.36 -0.80 -7.48
CA CYS A 84 -16.42 -1.80 -8.54
C CYS A 84 -17.83 -2.38 -8.72
N ALA A 85 -18.47 -2.77 -7.62
CA ALA A 85 -19.83 -3.31 -7.65
C ALA A 85 -20.81 -2.33 -8.31
N LEU A 86 -20.76 -1.05 -7.92
CA LEU A 86 -21.60 0.00 -8.51
C LEU A 86 -21.35 0.21 -10.00
N LEU A 87 -20.09 0.16 -10.44
CA LEU A 87 -19.72 0.26 -11.85
C LEU A 87 -20.22 -0.93 -12.68
N VAL A 88 -20.10 -2.14 -12.12
CA VAL A 88 -20.58 -3.38 -12.76
C VAL A 88 -22.11 -3.36 -12.89
N TRP A 89 -22.85 -3.03 -11.83
CA TRP A 89 -24.30 -2.94 -11.87
C TRP A 89 -24.84 -1.89 -12.85
N LYS A 90 -24.10 -0.79 -13.04
CA LYS A 90 -24.45 0.25 -13.99
C LYS A 90 -23.89 0.04 -15.40
N ASN A 91 -23.27 -1.12 -15.68
CA ASN A 91 -22.59 -1.41 -16.95
C ASN A 91 -21.59 -0.32 -17.39
N LYS A 92 -20.93 0.34 -16.41
CA LYS A 92 -19.96 1.42 -16.65
C LYS A 92 -18.51 0.96 -16.39
N THR A 93 -18.18 -0.26 -16.78
CA THR A 93 -16.86 -0.88 -16.57
C THR A 93 -15.83 -0.49 -17.61
N LYS A 94 -16.19 0.30 -18.61
CA LYS A 94 -15.34 0.76 -19.73
C LYS A 94 -15.59 2.24 -20.05
N GLY A 95 -14.73 2.82 -20.85
CA GLY A 95 -14.92 4.18 -21.38
C GLY A 95 -14.44 5.30 -20.49
N GLY A 96 -15.11 6.46 -20.55
CA GLY A 96 -14.67 7.71 -19.93
C GLY A 96 -14.54 7.65 -18.42
N ILE A 97 -15.46 6.94 -17.74
CA ILE A 97 -15.46 6.84 -16.27
C ILE A 97 -14.19 6.13 -15.76
N MET A 98 -13.75 5.08 -16.47
CA MET A 98 -12.53 4.36 -16.11
C MET A 98 -11.27 5.20 -16.33
N ARG A 99 -11.28 6.11 -17.31
CA ARG A 99 -10.17 7.07 -17.50
C ARG A 99 -10.07 8.03 -16.33
N ILE A 100 -11.19 8.52 -15.81
CA ILE A 100 -11.22 9.41 -14.62
C ILE A 100 -10.72 8.66 -13.39
N VAL A 101 -11.15 7.42 -13.19
CA VAL A 101 -10.71 6.57 -12.07
C VAL A 101 -9.19 6.32 -12.11
N GLN A 102 -8.56 6.31 -13.28
CA GLN A 102 -7.12 6.10 -13.41
C GLN A 102 -6.28 7.34 -13.07
N ILE A 103 -6.84 8.55 -13.11
CA ILE A 103 -6.09 9.80 -12.87
C ILE A 103 -5.28 9.75 -11.56
N PRO A 104 -5.83 9.37 -10.39
CA PRO A 104 -5.06 9.33 -9.16
C PRO A 104 -3.87 8.37 -9.19
N ILE A 105 -3.94 7.29 -9.97
CA ILE A 105 -2.85 6.31 -10.09
C ILE A 105 -1.62 6.94 -10.75
N ILE A 106 -1.84 7.77 -11.76
CA ILE A 106 -0.79 8.39 -12.58
C ILE A 106 -0.12 9.56 -11.86
N VAL A 107 -0.85 10.27 -10.98
CA VAL A 107 -0.33 11.45 -10.27
C VAL A 107 0.81 11.06 -9.31
N PRO A 108 1.99 11.73 -9.37
CA PRO A 108 3.09 11.47 -8.44
C PRO A 108 2.69 11.68 -6.97
N HIS A 109 3.26 10.89 -6.05
CA HIS A 109 2.93 10.95 -4.61
C HIS A 109 3.18 12.34 -4.00
N VAL A 110 4.26 13.01 -4.38
CA VAL A 110 4.57 14.36 -3.90
C VAL A 110 3.48 15.36 -4.29
N VAL A 111 2.94 15.27 -5.50
CA VAL A 111 1.83 16.13 -5.96
C VAL A 111 0.57 15.85 -5.16
N VAL A 112 0.28 14.57 -4.88
CA VAL A 112 -0.84 14.18 -4.00
C VAL A 112 -0.67 14.79 -2.60
N ALA A 113 0.54 14.71 -2.04
CA ALA A 113 0.82 15.30 -0.74
C ALA A 113 0.57 16.81 -0.74
N LEU A 114 1.00 17.53 -1.78
CA LEU A 114 0.74 18.96 -1.92
C LEU A 114 -0.76 19.28 -2.02
N PHE A 115 -1.55 18.49 -2.76
CA PHE A 115 -3.01 18.64 -2.78
C PHE A 115 -3.61 18.44 -1.39
N VAL A 116 -3.20 17.40 -0.68
CA VAL A 116 -3.68 17.09 0.67
C VAL A 116 -3.33 18.23 1.63
N VAL A 117 -2.11 18.79 1.55
CA VAL A 117 -1.72 19.97 2.35
C VAL A 117 -2.62 21.17 2.03
N ASN A 118 -2.81 21.48 0.74
CA ASN A 118 -3.65 22.62 0.34
C ASN A 118 -5.10 22.48 0.76
N ILE A 119 -5.62 21.25 0.86
CA ILE A 119 -7.03 21.00 1.23
C ILE A 119 -7.20 20.91 2.75
N LEU A 120 -6.36 20.13 3.44
CA LEU A 120 -6.58 19.70 4.83
C LEU A 120 -5.77 20.49 5.87
N SER A 121 -4.84 21.37 5.48
CA SER A 121 -4.13 22.19 6.47
C SER A 121 -5.06 23.16 7.18
N GLN A 122 -4.68 23.64 8.35
CA GLN A 122 -5.46 24.62 9.12
C GLN A 122 -5.65 25.97 8.38
N ASN A 123 -4.85 26.22 7.34
CA ASN A 123 -5.01 27.34 6.38
C ASN A 123 -5.49 26.85 5.00
N GLY A 124 -5.89 25.58 4.90
CA GLY A 124 -6.28 24.96 3.65
C GLY A 124 -7.69 25.37 3.19
N ILE A 125 -8.04 24.86 2.02
CA ILE A 125 -9.34 25.16 1.39
C ILE A 125 -10.50 24.77 2.31
N LEU A 126 -10.43 23.60 2.97
CA LEU A 126 -11.49 23.12 3.84
C LEU A 126 -11.68 24.02 5.07
N ALA A 127 -10.60 24.48 5.69
CA ALA A 127 -10.65 25.41 6.82
C ALA A 127 -11.28 26.75 6.42
N ARG A 128 -10.92 27.27 5.24
CA ARG A 128 -11.49 28.51 4.70
C ARG A 128 -13.00 28.38 4.42
N VAL A 129 -13.43 27.26 3.87
CA VAL A 129 -14.87 26.98 3.66
C VAL A 129 -15.60 26.92 5.01
N CYS A 130 -15.04 26.24 6.01
CA CYS A 130 -15.62 26.20 7.36
C CYS A 130 -15.73 27.61 7.98
N ALA A 131 -14.72 28.45 7.79
CA ALA A 131 -14.75 29.85 8.26
C ALA A 131 -15.83 30.67 7.54
N GLN A 132 -15.98 30.53 6.22
CA GLN A 132 -17.03 31.22 5.47
C GLN A 132 -18.45 30.78 5.85
N LEU A 133 -18.60 29.53 6.26
CA LEU A 133 -19.86 28.98 6.75
C LEU A 133 -20.13 29.32 8.22
N GLY A 134 -19.22 30.08 8.88
CA GLY A 134 -19.36 30.45 10.29
C GLY A 134 -19.16 29.30 11.28
N LEU A 135 -18.62 28.17 10.82
CA LEU A 135 -18.37 26.99 11.67
C LEU A 135 -17.12 27.15 12.56
N ILE A 136 -16.19 28.01 12.14
CA ILE A 136 -14.99 28.39 12.87
C ILE A 136 -14.74 29.90 12.71
N VAL A 137 -14.19 30.53 13.74
CA VAL A 137 -13.80 31.94 13.73
C VAL A 137 -12.28 32.09 13.63
N GLU A 138 -11.56 31.21 14.33
CA GLU A 138 -10.10 31.22 14.37
C GLU A 138 -9.53 29.97 13.71
N GLN A 139 -8.33 30.10 13.12
CA GLN A 139 -7.61 29.00 12.47
C GLN A 139 -7.41 27.79 13.39
N GLN A 140 -7.14 28.03 14.68
CA GLN A 140 -6.86 26.98 15.67
C GLN A 140 -8.07 26.10 15.98
N GLN A 141 -9.30 26.57 15.68
CA GLN A 141 -10.53 25.79 15.85
C GLN A 141 -10.68 24.72 14.78
N PHE A 142 -9.96 24.83 13.64
CA PHE A 142 -9.93 23.77 12.65
C PHE A 142 -9.01 22.62 13.14
N PRO A 143 -9.50 21.37 13.13
CA PRO A 143 -8.72 20.25 13.66
C PRO A 143 -7.41 20.05 12.91
N MET A 144 -6.36 19.66 13.64
CA MET A 144 -5.06 19.32 13.06
C MET A 144 -5.14 17.96 12.36
N LEU A 145 -5.54 17.95 11.08
CA LEU A 145 -5.67 16.75 10.27
C LEU A 145 -4.34 16.27 9.70
N LEU A 146 -3.37 17.18 9.52
CA LEU A 146 -2.02 16.90 9.06
C LEU A 146 -1.07 16.87 10.25
N TYR A 147 0.05 16.18 10.08
CA TYR A 147 1.13 16.10 11.08
C TYR A 147 0.67 15.54 12.44
N SER A 148 -0.50 14.91 12.48
CA SER A 148 -1.08 14.32 13.68
C SER A 148 -0.57 12.91 13.93
N GLU A 149 -0.51 12.52 15.21
CA GLU A 149 -0.10 11.16 15.64
C GLU A 149 -1.00 10.06 15.06
N HIS A 150 -2.24 10.39 14.70
CA HIS A 150 -3.17 9.44 14.09
C HIS A 150 -2.94 9.24 12.57
N GLY A 151 -2.01 9.99 11.95
CA GLY A 151 -1.68 9.84 10.53
C GLY A 151 -2.83 10.08 9.56
N PHE A 152 -3.86 10.86 9.96
CA PHE A 152 -5.08 11.06 9.17
C PHE A 152 -4.79 11.58 7.76
N GLY A 153 -3.93 12.62 7.63
CA GLY A 153 -3.55 13.17 6.32
C GLY A 153 -2.85 12.14 5.43
N VAL A 154 -2.03 11.26 6.01
CA VAL A 154 -1.34 10.19 5.28
C VAL A 154 -2.35 9.15 4.79
N ILE A 155 -3.29 8.73 5.66
CA ILE A 155 -4.36 7.78 5.32
C ILE A 155 -5.22 8.32 4.18
N ILE A 156 -5.66 9.58 4.24
CA ILE A 156 -6.45 10.21 3.17
C ILE A 156 -5.68 10.23 1.84
N ALA A 157 -4.39 10.57 1.88
CA ALA A 157 -3.55 10.57 0.68
C ALA A 157 -3.42 9.16 0.07
N TYR A 158 -3.24 8.13 0.91
CA TYR A 158 -3.25 6.74 0.45
C TYR A 158 -4.60 6.34 -0.13
N LEU A 159 -5.71 6.60 0.57
CA LEU A 159 -7.05 6.26 0.08
C LEU A 159 -7.33 6.88 -1.29
N TRP A 160 -6.91 8.11 -1.52
CA TRP A 160 -7.07 8.78 -2.81
C TRP A 160 -6.38 8.04 -3.96
N LYS A 161 -5.26 7.36 -3.70
CA LYS A 161 -4.51 6.56 -4.68
C LYS A 161 -4.90 5.08 -4.70
N GLU A 162 -5.10 4.51 -3.54
CA GLU A 162 -5.31 3.06 -3.38
C GLU A 162 -6.72 2.63 -3.80
N ILE A 163 -7.75 3.47 -3.54
CA ILE A 163 -9.13 3.16 -3.98
C ILE A 163 -9.18 2.98 -5.50
N PRO A 164 -8.70 3.93 -6.34
CA PRO A 164 -8.63 3.75 -7.79
C PRO A 164 -7.80 2.54 -8.23
N PHE A 165 -6.70 2.27 -7.52
CA PHE A 165 -5.87 1.09 -7.78
C PHE A 165 -6.67 -0.20 -7.58
N ILE A 166 -7.38 -0.35 -6.46
CA ILE A 166 -8.24 -1.51 -6.19
C ILE A 166 -9.35 -1.63 -7.23
N VAL A 167 -9.98 -0.51 -7.60
CA VAL A 167 -11.01 -0.51 -8.66
C VAL A 167 -10.42 -1.06 -9.94
N TYR A 168 -9.29 -0.53 -10.39
CA TYR A 168 -8.65 -0.95 -11.63
C TYR A 168 -8.22 -2.43 -11.59
N PHE A 169 -7.70 -2.87 -10.44
CA PHE A 169 -7.19 -4.22 -10.23
C PHE A 169 -8.31 -5.29 -10.24
N VAL A 170 -9.50 -4.95 -9.73
CA VAL A 170 -10.61 -5.91 -9.52
C VAL A 170 -11.67 -5.84 -10.63
N ILE A 171 -11.87 -4.68 -11.27
CA ILE A 171 -13.04 -4.40 -12.11
C ILE A 171 -13.21 -5.37 -13.27
N ALA A 172 -12.12 -5.74 -13.96
CA ALA A 172 -12.17 -6.59 -15.14
C ALA A 172 -12.64 -8.02 -14.79
N LEU A 173 -12.13 -8.58 -13.70
CA LEU A 173 -12.55 -9.89 -13.20
C LEU A 173 -13.99 -9.85 -12.72
N MET A 174 -14.35 -8.84 -11.92
CA MET A 174 -15.71 -8.69 -11.38
C MET A 174 -16.75 -8.53 -12.48
N ALA A 175 -16.47 -7.75 -13.52
CA ALA A 175 -17.35 -7.59 -14.67
C ALA A 175 -17.54 -8.89 -15.44
N ASN A 176 -16.46 -9.66 -15.64
CA ASN A 176 -16.52 -10.95 -16.35
C ASN A 176 -17.36 -11.97 -15.56
N ILE A 177 -17.10 -12.14 -14.27
CA ILE A 177 -17.87 -13.07 -13.41
C ILE A 177 -19.35 -12.66 -13.34
N ASN A 178 -19.63 -11.36 -13.18
CA ASN A 178 -21.00 -10.87 -13.12
C ASN A 178 -21.77 -11.12 -14.43
N GLY A 179 -21.14 -10.83 -15.59
CA GLY A 179 -21.75 -11.02 -16.92
C GLY A 179 -21.92 -12.48 -17.33
N SER A 180 -21.26 -13.42 -16.68
CA SER A 180 -21.41 -14.85 -16.95
C SER A 180 -22.19 -15.57 -15.84
N LEU A 181 -21.57 -15.75 -14.69
CA LEU A 181 -22.15 -16.51 -13.57
C LEU A 181 -23.18 -15.70 -12.77
N GLY A 182 -23.00 -14.37 -12.68
CA GLY A 182 -23.97 -13.50 -12.04
C GLY A 182 -25.30 -13.46 -12.79
N GLU A 183 -25.28 -13.29 -14.12
CA GLU A 183 -26.48 -13.32 -14.96
C GLU A 183 -27.14 -14.71 -14.97
N ALA A 184 -26.36 -15.80 -14.97
CA ALA A 184 -26.89 -17.14 -14.83
C ALA A 184 -27.66 -17.32 -13.52
N ALA A 185 -27.14 -16.80 -12.41
CA ALA A 185 -27.82 -16.83 -11.11
C ALA A 185 -29.14 -16.03 -11.12
N VAL A 186 -29.15 -14.88 -11.79
CA VAL A 186 -30.40 -14.07 -11.96
C VAL A 186 -31.43 -14.83 -12.80
N ASN A 187 -31.01 -15.50 -13.88
CA ASN A 187 -31.90 -16.31 -14.71
C ASN A 187 -32.49 -17.51 -13.95
N LEU A 188 -31.81 -17.99 -12.91
CA LEU A 188 -32.27 -19.01 -11.98
C LEU A 188 -33.15 -18.45 -10.82
N GLY A 189 -33.51 -17.15 -10.87
CA GLY A 189 -34.41 -16.51 -9.91
C GLY A 189 -33.73 -15.75 -8.76
N ALA A 190 -32.40 -15.62 -8.74
CA ALA A 190 -31.73 -14.79 -7.76
C ALA A 190 -31.96 -13.30 -8.08
N SER A 191 -32.07 -12.45 -7.03
CA SER A 191 -31.99 -11.00 -7.23
C SER A 191 -30.56 -10.59 -7.60
N ASN A 192 -30.38 -9.42 -8.24
CA ASN A 192 -29.04 -8.88 -8.54
C ASN A 192 -28.17 -8.77 -7.29
N PHE A 193 -28.73 -8.39 -6.15
CA PHE A 193 -28.05 -8.34 -4.86
C PHE A 193 -27.60 -9.74 -4.40
N GLN A 194 -28.45 -10.74 -4.50
CA GLN A 194 -28.11 -12.13 -4.16
C GLN A 194 -27.03 -12.69 -5.09
N ALA A 195 -27.15 -12.46 -6.39
CA ALA A 195 -26.14 -12.86 -7.37
C ALA A 195 -24.77 -12.22 -7.07
N PHE A 196 -24.75 -10.94 -6.71
CA PHE A 196 -23.51 -10.27 -6.32
C PHE A 196 -22.90 -10.89 -5.06
N TRP A 197 -23.63 -10.94 -3.96
CA TRP A 197 -23.09 -11.38 -2.66
C TRP A 197 -22.80 -12.88 -2.59
N LYS A 198 -23.56 -13.71 -3.28
CA LYS A 198 -23.41 -15.19 -3.21
C LYS A 198 -22.55 -15.77 -4.35
N VAL A 199 -22.37 -15.05 -5.46
CA VAL A 199 -21.64 -15.54 -6.62
C VAL A 199 -20.47 -14.60 -6.98
N THR A 200 -20.74 -13.37 -7.36
CA THR A 200 -19.72 -12.47 -7.91
C THR A 200 -18.64 -12.13 -6.88
N LEU A 201 -19.02 -11.67 -5.70
CA LEU A 201 -18.08 -11.25 -4.67
C LEU A 201 -17.20 -12.40 -4.14
N PRO A 202 -17.75 -13.59 -3.78
CA PRO A 202 -16.91 -14.71 -3.33
C PRO A 202 -15.89 -15.16 -4.38
N LEU A 203 -16.27 -15.19 -5.65
CA LEU A 203 -15.37 -15.56 -6.74
C LEU A 203 -14.28 -14.51 -7.01
N CYS A 204 -14.52 -13.23 -6.67
CA CYS A 204 -13.51 -12.15 -6.73
C CYS A 204 -12.61 -12.09 -5.49
N MET A 205 -12.95 -12.82 -4.40
CA MET A 205 -12.31 -12.64 -3.09
C MET A 205 -10.79 -12.82 -3.14
N ASN A 206 -10.28 -13.79 -3.88
CA ASN A 206 -8.83 -14.01 -4.01
C ASN A 206 -8.13 -12.80 -4.64
N THR A 207 -8.72 -12.18 -5.66
CA THR A 207 -8.18 -10.96 -6.29
C THR A 207 -8.29 -9.76 -5.36
N ILE A 208 -9.38 -9.63 -4.61
CA ILE A 208 -9.57 -8.57 -3.61
C ILE A 208 -8.53 -8.68 -2.50
N LEU A 209 -8.28 -9.88 -1.98
CA LEU A 209 -7.23 -10.15 -0.99
C LEU A 209 -5.82 -9.88 -1.54
N SER A 210 -5.58 -10.20 -2.83
CA SER A 210 -4.32 -9.84 -3.50
C SER A 210 -4.14 -8.31 -3.55
N GLY A 211 -5.20 -7.59 -3.91
CA GLY A 211 -5.22 -6.13 -3.90
C GLY A 211 -4.91 -5.56 -2.51
N PHE A 212 -5.53 -6.11 -1.45
CA PHE A 212 -5.22 -5.74 -0.07
C PHE A 212 -3.74 -5.92 0.27
N LEU A 213 -3.17 -7.08 -0.02
CA LEU A 213 -1.76 -7.35 0.25
C LEU A 213 -0.85 -6.36 -0.46
N ILE A 214 -1.13 -6.08 -1.74
CA ILE A 214 -0.30 -5.16 -2.54
C ILE A 214 -0.31 -3.76 -1.93
N VAL A 215 -1.48 -3.18 -1.65
CA VAL A 215 -1.57 -1.83 -1.09
C VAL A 215 -1.07 -1.76 0.35
N PHE A 216 -1.28 -2.80 1.16
CA PHE A 216 -0.76 -2.88 2.52
C PHE A 216 0.76 -2.87 2.56
N VAL A 217 1.42 -3.74 1.77
CA VAL A 217 2.88 -3.83 1.70
C VAL A 217 3.46 -2.54 1.12
N PHE A 218 2.81 -1.97 0.12
CA PHE A 218 3.19 -0.69 -0.45
C PHE A 218 3.15 0.44 0.60
N ALA A 219 2.03 0.62 1.30
CA ALA A 219 1.87 1.65 2.32
C ALA A 219 2.83 1.47 3.51
N LEU A 220 3.13 0.21 3.90
CA LEU A 220 4.07 -0.10 4.97
C LEU A 220 5.51 0.33 4.64
N GLY A 221 5.93 0.16 3.37
CA GLY A 221 7.28 0.49 2.89
C GLY A 221 7.41 1.89 2.30
N ALA A 222 6.32 2.63 2.12
CA ALA A 222 6.35 3.93 1.45
C ALA A 222 6.93 5.04 2.35
N TYR A 223 7.76 5.88 1.74
CA TYR A 223 8.46 7.00 2.40
C TYR A 223 7.79 8.35 2.14
N GLU A 224 7.41 8.65 0.89
CA GLU A 224 7.10 9.99 0.42
C GLU A 224 5.91 10.65 1.14
N LEU A 225 4.76 9.96 1.20
CA LEU A 225 3.55 10.52 1.82
C LEU A 225 3.70 10.70 3.34
N PRO A 226 4.20 9.69 4.10
CA PRO A 226 4.46 9.87 5.52
C PRO A 226 5.49 10.94 5.82
N PHE A 227 6.50 11.14 4.95
CA PHE A 227 7.52 12.17 5.15
C PHE A 227 6.94 13.59 5.05
N ILE A 228 6.01 13.82 4.11
CA ILE A 228 5.44 15.16 3.87
C ILE A 228 4.24 15.44 4.77
N LEU A 229 3.41 14.44 5.06
CA LEU A 229 2.10 14.60 5.73
C LEU A 229 2.06 14.05 7.16
N GLY A 230 3.03 13.22 7.52
CA GLY A 230 3.03 12.49 8.79
C GLY A 230 3.50 13.32 9.98
N ALA A 231 3.30 12.77 11.17
CA ALA A 231 3.73 13.37 12.43
C ALA A 231 5.26 13.41 12.57
N THR A 232 5.73 14.37 13.37
CA THR A 232 7.13 14.40 13.78
C THR A 232 7.46 13.23 14.71
N LYS A 233 6.51 12.84 15.57
CA LYS A 233 6.54 11.67 16.45
C LYS A 233 5.12 11.12 16.61
N PRO A 234 4.90 9.81 16.49
CA PRO A 234 5.84 8.81 15.95
C PRO A 234 6.05 8.97 14.44
N LYS A 235 7.27 8.74 13.96
CA LYS A 235 7.59 8.73 12.52
C LYS A 235 7.20 7.38 11.91
N ALA A 236 6.92 7.35 10.61
CA ALA A 236 6.80 6.08 9.92
C ALA A 236 8.16 5.34 9.85
N LEU A 237 8.12 4.02 9.86
CA LEU A 237 9.32 3.19 9.92
C LEU A 237 10.32 3.44 8.77
N PRO A 238 9.89 3.63 7.49
CA PRO A 238 10.81 3.99 6.41
C PRO A 238 11.50 5.35 6.62
N ILE A 239 10.84 6.29 7.28
CA ILE A 239 11.45 7.60 7.61
C ILE A 239 12.53 7.41 8.67
N LEU A 240 12.28 6.59 9.68
CA LEU A 240 13.27 6.27 10.71
C LEU A 240 14.48 5.58 10.09
N ALA A 241 14.28 4.63 9.19
CA ALA A 241 15.35 3.98 8.43
C ALA A 241 16.18 5.00 7.63
N TYR A 242 15.53 5.93 6.96
CA TYR A 242 16.22 6.99 6.21
C TYR A 242 17.05 7.91 7.10
N ILE A 243 16.53 8.29 8.26
CA ILE A 243 17.25 9.11 9.24
C ILE A 243 18.49 8.38 9.74
N GLU A 244 18.36 7.10 10.11
CA GLU A 244 19.52 6.28 10.52
C GLU A 244 20.55 6.14 9.39
N TYR A 245 20.09 5.95 8.15
CA TYR A 245 20.96 5.84 6.99
C TYR A 245 21.73 7.14 6.69
N SER A 246 21.12 8.30 6.97
CA SER A 246 21.68 9.63 6.67
C SER A 246 22.63 10.16 7.74
N LYS A 247 22.85 9.41 8.82
CA LYS A 247 23.82 9.78 9.86
C LYS A 247 25.24 9.85 9.28
N PRO A 248 26.07 10.81 9.72
CA PRO A 248 27.46 10.91 9.29
C PRO A 248 28.30 9.68 9.69
N ASP A 249 27.94 9.04 10.80
CA ASP A 249 28.57 7.81 11.24
C ASP A 249 28.17 6.64 10.35
N LEU A 250 29.12 6.16 9.56
CA LEU A 250 28.91 5.06 8.62
C LEU A 250 28.71 3.71 9.32
N GLN A 251 29.15 3.56 10.58
CA GLN A 251 28.87 2.39 11.40
C GLN A 251 27.42 2.29 11.86
N ALA A 252 26.65 3.37 11.74
CA ALA A 252 25.20 3.35 11.96
C ALA A 252 24.38 2.72 10.80
N ARG A 253 25.00 2.47 9.64
CA ARG A 253 24.33 1.89 8.47
C ARG A 253 23.60 0.56 8.73
N PRO A 254 24.16 -0.40 9.48
CA PRO A 254 23.44 -1.64 9.79
C PRO A 254 22.13 -1.43 10.52
N TYR A 255 22.00 -0.40 11.36
CA TYR A 255 20.73 -0.08 12.03
C TYR A 255 19.64 0.32 11.04
N ALA A 256 19.98 1.16 10.06
CA ALA A 256 19.05 1.53 9.00
C ALA A 256 18.61 0.32 8.18
N MET A 257 19.55 -0.58 7.86
CA MET A 257 19.26 -1.81 7.13
C MET A 257 18.46 -2.80 7.97
N ALA A 258 18.68 -2.87 9.29
CA ALA A 258 17.89 -3.69 10.19
C ALA A 258 16.44 -3.19 10.28
N ILE A 259 16.20 -1.86 10.31
CA ILE A 259 14.84 -1.30 10.26
C ILE A 259 14.15 -1.68 8.95
N ASN A 260 14.83 -1.56 7.80
CA ASN A 260 14.29 -2.01 6.51
C ASN A 260 14.07 -3.53 6.49
N GLY A 261 14.95 -4.30 7.12
CA GLY A 261 14.80 -5.75 7.30
C GLY A 261 13.53 -6.12 8.06
N ILE A 262 13.15 -5.34 9.07
CA ILE A 262 11.88 -5.51 9.79
C ILE A 262 10.68 -5.32 8.83
N VAL A 263 10.71 -4.29 7.98
CA VAL A 263 9.67 -4.07 6.97
C VAL A 263 9.55 -5.26 6.01
N ILE A 264 10.71 -5.81 5.56
CA ILE A 264 10.74 -7.00 4.69
C ILE A 264 10.15 -8.21 5.41
N ILE A 265 10.54 -8.47 6.66
CA ILE A 265 10.03 -9.60 7.45
C ILE A 265 8.51 -9.50 7.61
N ILE A 266 7.98 -8.33 7.94
CA ILE A 266 6.53 -8.12 8.10
C ILE A 266 5.82 -8.32 6.76
N SER A 267 6.38 -7.82 5.65
CA SER A 267 5.82 -8.01 4.32
C SER A 267 5.77 -9.48 3.92
N LEU A 268 6.82 -10.25 4.23
CA LEU A 268 6.85 -11.70 4.00
C LEU A 268 5.83 -12.44 4.88
N LEU A 269 5.70 -12.07 6.16
CA LEU A 269 4.69 -12.64 7.05
C LEU A 269 3.28 -12.35 6.53
N ALA A 270 3.01 -11.12 6.06
CA ALA A 270 1.74 -10.78 5.45
C ALA A 270 1.46 -11.62 4.18
N ALA A 271 2.47 -11.86 3.35
CA ALA A 271 2.37 -12.71 2.17
C ALA A 271 2.10 -14.19 2.54
N VAL A 272 2.73 -14.70 3.60
CA VAL A 272 2.46 -16.06 4.12
C VAL A 272 1.02 -16.17 4.63
N VAL A 273 0.56 -15.22 5.44
CA VAL A 273 -0.83 -15.17 5.92
C VAL A 273 -1.81 -15.14 4.75
N TYR A 274 -1.56 -14.29 3.77
CA TYR A 274 -2.33 -14.22 2.54
C TYR A 274 -2.39 -15.57 1.80
N TYR A 275 -1.24 -16.24 1.62
CA TYR A 275 -1.17 -17.55 0.98
C TYR A 275 -2.03 -18.61 1.71
N ILE A 276 -1.96 -18.62 3.05
CA ILE A 276 -2.76 -19.53 3.87
C ILE A 276 -4.26 -19.25 3.69
N LEU A 277 -4.66 -17.97 3.67
CA LEU A 277 -6.06 -17.57 3.48
C LEU A 277 -6.60 -18.00 2.13
N ILE A 278 -5.86 -17.76 1.04
CA ILE A 278 -6.27 -18.19 -0.31
C ILE A 278 -6.38 -19.71 -0.41
N ARG A 279 -5.41 -20.45 0.11
CA ARG A 279 -5.43 -21.91 0.08
C ARG A 279 -6.64 -22.48 0.80
N ARG A 280 -7.06 -21.85 1.92
CA ARG A 280 -8.28 -22.23 2.64
C ARG A 280 -9.56 -21.90 1.86
N SER A 281 -9.59 -20.73 1.22
CA SER A 281 -10.71 -20.28 0.39
C SER A 281 -10.93 -21.20 -0.82
N SER A 282 -9.86 -21.54 -1.53
CA SER A 282 -9.93 -22.42 -2.71
C SER A 282 -10.42 -23.84 -2.36
N LYS A 283 -10.06 -24.37 -1.19
CA LYS A 283 -10.56 -25.67 -0.74
C LYS A 283 -12.07 -25.67 -0.44
N LYS A 284 -12.62 -24.54 0.05
CA LYS A 284 -14.07 -24.41 0.33
C LYS A 284 -14.91 -24.28 -0.94
N LEU A 285 -14.32 -23.84 -2.06
CA LEU A 285 -15.00 -23.70 -3.34
C LEU A 285 -14.94 -25.00 -4.18
N ALA A 286 -14.05 -25.94 -3.84
CA ALA A 286 -13.85 -27.19 -4.55
C ALA A 286 -14.52 -28.40 -3.89
N GLY A 287 -15.05 -28.29 -2.68
CA GLY A 287 -15.84 -29.30 -1.97
C GLY A 287 -17.25 -28.83 -1.74
#